data_a4f82e145ba92706e4523fa5a10e6b76
#
_entry.id   a4f82e145ba92706e4523fa5a10e6b76
#
_cell.length_a   1.000
_cell.length_b   1.000
_cell.length_c   1.000
_cell.angle_alpha   90.00
_cell.angle_beta   90.00
_cell.angle_gamma   90.00
#
_symmetry.space_group_name_H-M   'P 1'
#
loop_
_entity.id
_entity.type
_entity.pdbx_description
1 polymer ?
#
loop_
_entity_poly.entity_id
_entity_poly.type
_entity_poly.pdbx_seq_one_letter_code
_entity_poly.pdbx_strand_id
1 'polypeptide(L)'
;MAARKSGETIEITREDLDSDEVTTAVILAKEASQVPLRREVGAADLTKGFNTGLQMLKNIAAAVAAAILYTVVYEVFFSKANATTEEELYQGAALYGAIQSAIFVLFLTAVQGIDEGSPEKAIRMFGMALVPALVLGAMMSATGQWLYVQLFDMRNPDGLDWVRGVAWVPDALAIGVAVGVGFRSVQKGINAVIGGAVGGFIGGAVFNIVYGITASGDDTGTISRLIGFAVIGVLVGAGIGLADAVRKNLWLQIATGGMAGKQFIVYQQNAVLGSSSSADITLIKDPEIAGMHVRLNQKSGGTTFEVLPGASDVLLNGEAARSGRLSDGVLLQVGGTVLQFGEKNVEMPTIA
;
A
#
# COMPACT_ATOMS: atom_id res chain seq x y z
N MET A 1 -28.83 3.64 52.75
CA MET A 1 -28.45 4.88 52.08
C MET A 1 -28.52 6.03 53.10
N ALA A 2 -27.40 6.34 53.79
CA ALA A 2 -27.34 7.40 54.77
C ALA A 2 -26.94 8.70 54.03
N ALA A 3 -27.72 9.75 54.21
CA ALA A 3 -27.47 11.07 53.65
C ALA A 3 -26.19 11.67 54.25
N ARG A 4 -25.19 11.89 53.42
CA ARG A 4 -23.92 12.52 53.77
C ARG A 4 -24.13 13.98 54.10
N LYS A 5 -23.75 14.42 55.31
CA LYS A 5 -23.68 15.84 55.69
C LYS A 5 -22.56 16.52 54.85
N SER A 6 -22.92 17.59 54.14
CA SER A 6 -21.95 18.41 53.40
C SER A 6 -21.09 19.20 54.40
N GLY A 7 -19.76 18.98 54.37
CA GLY A 7 -18.79 19.77 55.10
C GLY A 7 -17.68 19.00 55.82
N GLU A 8 -17.65 17.70 55.81
CA GLU A 8 -16.55 16.91 56.37
C GLU A 8 -15.39 16.79 55.37
N THR A 9 -14.25 17.36 55.73
CA THR A 9 -13.01 17.18 55.01
C THR A 9 -12.47 15.77 55.33
N ILE A 10 -12.39 14.90 54.37
CA ILE A 10 -11.77 13.57 54.54
C ILE A 10 -10.27 13.76 54.32
N GLU A 11 -9.48 13.61 55.38
CA GLU A 11 -8.03 13.45 55.25
C GLU A 11 -7.72 12.03 54.83
N ILE A 12 -7.18 11.86 53.62
CA ILE A 12 -6.70 10.58 53.08
C ILE A 12 -5.25 10.45 53.50
N THR A 13 -4.97 9.51 54.37
CA THR A 13 -3.59 9.20 54.80
C THR A 13 -2.89 8.26 53.79
N ARG A 14 -1.55 8.14 53.91
CA ARG A 14 -0.80 7.24 53.07
C ARG A 14 -1.17 5.76 53.34
N GLU A 15 -1.50 5.44 54.58
CA GLU A 15 -1.99 4.14 55.01
C GLU A 15 -3.34 3.76 54.34
N ASP A 16 -4.22 4.74 54.15
CA ASP A 16 -5.51 4.56 53.47
C ASP A 16 -5.30 4.21 51.99
N LEU A 17 -4.28 4.79 51.33
CA LEU A 17 -3.96 4.55 49.92
C LEU A 17 -3.31 3.17 49.71
N ASP A 18 -2.57 2.68 50.69
CA ASP A 18 -1.88 1.37 50.65
C ASP A 18 -2.77 0.23 51.19
N SER A 19 -4.01 0.49 51.59
CA SER A 19 -4.93 -0.52 52.09
C SER A 19 -5.35 -1.51 50.99
N ASP A 20 -5.51 -2.77 51.36
CA ASP A 20 -5.99 -3.81 50.42
C ASP A 20 -7.35 -3.50 49.81
N GLU A 21 -8.21 -2.75 50.55
CA GLU A 21 -9.52 -2.31 50.07
C GLU A 21 -9.42 -1.26 48.95
N VAL A 22 -8.51 -0.27 49.09
CA VAL A 22 -8.26 0.74 48.06
C VAL A 22 -7.60 0.11 46.84
N THR A 23 -6.61 -0.77 47.06
CA THR A 23 -5.97 -1.50 45.97
C THR A 23 -6.99 -2.34 45.21
N THR A 24 -7.86 -3.07 45.91
CA THR A 24 -8.93 -3.85 45.30
C THR A 24 -9.96 -2.94 44.56
N ALA A 25 -10.34 -1.82 45.15
CA ALA A 25 -11.24 -0.88 44.51
C ALA A 25 -10.65 -0.23 43.24
N VAL A 26 -9.35 0.07 43.24
CA VAL A 26 -8.64 0.59 42.09
C VAL A 26 -8.58 -0.47 40.98
N ILE A 27 -8.30 -1.73 41.32
CA ILE A 27 -8.29 -2.83 40.35
C ILE A 27 -9.68 -3.01 39.74
N LEU A 28 -10.73 -3.06 40.55
CA LEU A 28 -12.11 -3.19 40.09
C LEU A 28 -12.58 -2.00 39.26
N ALA A 29 -12.21 -0.77 39.64
CA ALA A 29 -12.51 0.43 38.85
C ALA A 29 -11.77 0.41 37.50
N LYS A 30 -10.53 -0.08 37.47
CA LYS A 30 -9.73 -0.27 36.27
C LYS A 30 -10.33 -1.33 35.35
N GLU A 31 -10.73 -2.48 35.89
CA GLU A 31 -11.43 -3.51 35.12
C GLU A 31 -12.78 -3.00 34.58
N ALA A 32 -13.57 -2.30 35.41
CA ALA A 32 -14.83 -1.71 35.00
C ALA A 32 -14.66 -0.65 33.88
N SER A 33 -13.57 0.11 33.89
CA SER A 33 -13.26 1.08 32.83
C SER A 33 -12.89 0.42 31.51
N GLN A 34 -12.36 -0.80 31.54
CA GLN A 34 -12.00 -1.57 30.35
C GLN A 34 -13.17 -2.36 29.74
N VAL A 35 -14.20 -2.64 30.51
CA VAL A 35 -15.38 -3.40 30.05
C VAL A 35 -16.08 -2.73 28.86
N PRO A 36 -16.35 -1.40 28.84
CA PRO A 36 -16.94 -0.74 27.69
C PRO A 36 -16.06 -0.83 26.45
N LEU A 37 -14.75 -0.58 26.60
CA LEU A 37 -13.80 -0.65 25.51
C LEU A 37 -13.69 -2.05 24.89
N ARG A 38 -13.60 -3.08 25.74
CA ARG A 38 -13.62 -4.49 25.30
C ARG A 38 -14.95 -4.87 24.66
N ARG A 39 -16.06 -4.33 25.15
CA ARG A 39 -17.40 -4.60 24.61
C ARG A 39 -17.59 -3.92 23.25
N GLU A 40 -17.14 -2.69 23.08
CA GLU A 40 -17.14 -1.98 21.80
C GLU A 40 -16.23 -2.66 20.77
N VAL A 41 -15.03 -3.08 21.18
CA VAL A 41 -14.08 -3.82 20.33
C VAL A 41 -14.62 -5.21 20.01
N GLY A 42 -15.26 -5.91 20.98
CA GLY A 42 -15.87 -7.22 20.76
C GLY A 42 -17.12 -7.17 19.88
N ALA A 43 -17.84 -6.02 19.83
CA ALA A 43 -18.97 -5.79 18.94
C ALA A 43 -18.52 -5.31 17.54
N ALA A 44 -17.31 -4.73 17.44
CA ALA A 44 -16.71 -4.46 16.15
C ALA A 44 -16.45 -5.80 15.44
N ASP A 45 -16.92 -5.91 14.20
CA ASP A 45 -16.72 -7.12 13.39
C ASP A 45 -15.24 -7.28 13.00
N LEU A 46 -14.44 -7.70 13.98
CA LEU A 46 -13.00 -7.95 13.82
C LEU A 46 -12.73 -9.14 12.88
N THR A 47 -13.80 -9.90 12.51
CA THR A 47 -13.70 -10.99 11.53
C THR A 47 -13.60 -10.47 10.10
N LYS A 48 -14.02 -9.23 9.84
CA LYS A 48 -13.77 -8.55 8.55
C LYS A 48 -12.30 -8.15 8.44
N GLY A 49 -11.42 -9.14 8.52
CA GLY A 49 -10.00 -8.97 8.28
C GLY A 49 -9.74 -8.37 6.89
N PHE A 50 -8.57 -7.78 6.71
CA PHE A 50 -8.08 -7.30 5.44
C PHE A 50 -8.29 -8.37 4.35
N ASN A 51 -9.25 -8.10 3.45
CA ASN A 51 -9.53 -8.99 2.34
C ASN A 51 -8.47 -8.76 1.26
N THR A 52 -7.35 -9.49 1.40
CA THR A 52 -6.22 -9.43 0.48
C THR A 52 -6.66 -9.66 -0.98
N GLY A 53 -7.63 -10.54 -1.18
CA GLY A 53 -8.19 -10.80 -2.51
C GLY A 53 -8.91 -9.57 -3.09
N LEU A 54 -9.71 -8.88 -2.27
CA LEU A 54 -10.38 -7.65 -2.70
C LEU A 54 -9.38 -6.53 -2.98
N GLN A 55 -8.32 -6.40 -2.18
CA GLN A 55 -7.27 -5.41 -2.41
C GLN A 55 -6.49 -5.70 -3.69
N MET A 56 -6.14 -6.95 -3.92
CA MET A 56 -5.52 -7.38 -5.17
C MET A 56 -6.42 -7.06 -6.37
N LEU A 57 -7.72 -7.36 -6.27
CA LEU A 57 -8.68 -7.07 -7.34
C LEU A 57 -8.77 -5.56 -7.63
N LYS A 58 -8.76 -4.70 -6.61
CA LYS A 58 -8.74 -3.24 -6.78
C LYS A 58 -7.48 -2.75 -7.48
N ASN A 59 -6.31 -3.29 -7.11
CA ASN A 59 -5.05 -2.96 -7.78
C ASN A 59 -5.06 -3.40 -9.24
N ILE A 60 -5.58 -4.61 -9.53
CA ILE A 60 -5.76 -5.10 -10.90
C ILE A 60 -6.71 -4.17 -11.67
N ALA A 61 -7.87 -3.83 -11.11
CA ALA A 61 -8.84 -2.96 -11.77
C ALA A 61 -8.26 -1.57 -12.07
N ALA A 62 -7.51 -1.00 -11.12
CA ALA A 62 -6.82 0.29 -11.32
C ALA A 62 -5.78 0.20 -12.45
N ALA A 63 -4.99 -0.84 -12.49
CA ALA A 63 -3.96 -1.04 -13.51
C ALA A 63 -4.58 -1.31 -14.91
N VAL A 64 -5.70 -2.03 -14.98
CA VAL A 64 -6.44 -2.22 -16.23
C VAL A 64 -7.06 -0.88 -16.70
N ALA A 65 -7.60 -0.08 -15.79
CA ALA A 65 -8.10 1.25 -16.12
C ALA A 65 -6.97 2.17 -16.64
N ALA A 66 -5.78 2.07 -16.05
CA ALA A 66 -4.59 2.76 -16.56
C ALA A 66 -4.22 2.30 -17.98
N ALA A 67 -4.27 1.01 -18.25
CA ALA A 67 -4.00 0.45 -19.58
C ALA A 67 -5.00 0.96 -20.63
N ILE A 68 -6.28 1.03 -20.27
CA ILE A 68 -7.32 1.58 -21.15
C ILE A 68 -7.03 3.07 -21.44
N LEU A 69 -6.81 3.88 -20.40
CA LEU A 69 -6.50 5.30 -20.59
C LEU A 69 -5.24 5.50 -21.42
N TYR A 70 -4.19 4.74 -21.12
CA TYR A 70 -2.94 4.84 -21.88
C TYR A 70 -3.13 4.45 -23.35
N THR A 71 -3.90 3.40 -23.65
CA THR A 71 -4.22 3.03 -25.04
C THR A 71 -4.92 4.17 -25.76
N VAL A 72 -5.89 4.84 -25.12
CA VAL A 72 -6.56 6.02 -25.70
C VAL A 72 -5.57 7.14 -25.97
N VAL A 73 -4.71 7.46 -24.98
CA VAL A 73 -3.66 8.50 -25.14
C VAL A 73 -2.72 8.15 -26.29
N TYR A 74 -2.30 6.89 -26.37
CA TYR A 74 -1.44 6.42 -27.45
C TYR A 74 -2.10 6.61 -28.83
N GLU A 75 -3.36 6.19 -28.99
CA GLU A 75 -4.06 6.30 -30.25
C GLU A 75 -4.28 7.76 -30.69
N VAL A 76 -4.56 8.65 -29.75
CA VAL A 76 -4.80 10.05 -30.05
C VAL A 76 -3.52 10.81 -30.43
N PHE A 77 -2.42 10.54 -29.72
CA PHE A 77 -1.21 11.35 -29.83
C PHE A 77 -0.06 10.69 -30.58
N PHE A 78 0.04 9.37 -30.58
CA PHE A 78 1.20 8.65 -31.05
C PHE A 78 0.95 7.69 -32.22
N SER A 79 -0.26 7.22 -32.44
CA SER A 79 -0.56 6.20 -33.48
C SER A 79 -0.24 6.65 -34.91
N LYS A 80 -0.21 7.97 -35.15
CA LYS A 80 0.09 8.60 -36.45
C LYS A 80 1.52 9.11 -36.58
N ALA A 81 2.33 8.98 -35.52
CA ALA A 81 3.71 9.41 -35.55
C ALA A 81 4.53 8.35 -36.34
N ASN A 82 5.06 8.76 -37.48
CA ASN A 82 5.94 7.92 -38.27
C ASN A 82 7.40 8.33 -37.98
N ALA A 83 8.14 7.47 -37.29
CA ALA A 83 9.56 7.65 -37.14
C ALA A 83 10.25 7.32 -38.49
N THR A 84 11.08 8.23 -38.97
CA THR A 84 11.83 8.08 -40.19
C THR A 84 13.29 7.71 -39.92
N THR A 85 13.75 7.91 -38.70
CA THR A 85 15.08 7.56 -38.23
C THR A 85 15.03 6.71 -36.96
N GLU A 86 16.09 5.97 -36.66
CA GLU A 86 16.20 5.23 -35.39
C GLU A 86 16.16 6.16 -34.18
N GLU A 87 16.73 7.35 -34.31
CA GLU A 87 16.71 8.35 -33.22
C GLU A 87 15.29 8.77 -32.90
N GLU A 88 14.47 9.11 -33.88
CA GLU A 88 13.05 9.44 -33.71
C GLU A 88 12.25 8.27 -33.09
N LEU A 89 12.61 7.03 -33.48
CA LEU A 89 12.00 5.84 -32.94
C LEU A 89 12.27 5.69 -31.43
N TYR A 90 13.53 5.90 -30.99
CA TYR A 90 13.88 5.81 -29.58
C TYR A 90 13.37 7.00 -28.76
N GLN A 91 13.36 8.21 -29.33
CA GLN A 91 12.76 9.37 -28.70
C GLN A 91 11.24 9.20 -28.52
N GLY A 92 10.56 8.67 -29.52
CA GLY A 92 9.15 8.31 -29.44
C GLY A 92 8.90 7.29 -28.34
N ALA A 93 9.71 6.19 -28.31
CA ALA A 93 9.63 5.16 -27.29
C ALA A 93 9.84 5.76 -25.88
N ALA A 94 10.82 6.63 -25.70
CA ALA A 94 11.05 7.31 -24.43
C ALA A 94 9.84 8.14 -23.98
N LEU A 95 9.27 8.91 -24.89
CA LEU A 95 8.15 9.80 -24.56
C LEU A 95 6.90 9.03 -24.15
N TYR A 96 6.49 8.02 -24.92
CA TYR A 96 5.28 7.29 -24.57
C TYR A 96 5.49 6.33 -23.39
N GLY A 97 6.70 5.80 -23.18
CA GLY A 97 7.00 5.02 -21.97
C GLY A 97 6.98 5.86 -20.70
N ALA A 98 7.45 7.11 -20.75
CA ALA A 98 7.31 8.05 -19.64
C ALA A 98 5.83 8.31 -19.28
N ILE A 99 5.00 8.56 -20.29
CA ILE A 99 3.56 8.81 -20.12
C ILE A 99 2.86 7.57 -19.61
N GLN A 100 3.16 6.39 -20.17
CA GLN A 100 2.64 5.11 -19.73
C GLN A 100 2.90 4.88 -18.24
N SER A 101 4.14 4.95 -17.83
CA SER A 101 4.53 4.73 -16.43
C SER A 101 3.86 5.72 -15.49
N ALA A 102 3.74 7.00 -15.88
CA ALA A 102 3.06 8.02 -15.10
C ALA A 102 1.56 7.72 -14.93
N ILE A 103 0.87 7.27 -16.00
CA ILE A 103 -0.56 6.89 -15.95
C ILE A 103 -0.76 5.69 -15.03
N PHE A 104 0.05 4.63 -15.15
CA PHE A 104 -0.07 3.45 -14.29
C PHE A 104 0.13 3.82 -12.81
N VAL A 105 1.16 4.61 -12.51
CA VAL A 105 1.45 5.06 -11.14
C VAL A 105 0.32 5.93 -10.60
N LEU A 106 -0.26 6.82 -11.42
CA LEU A 106 -1.42 7.63 -11.03
C LEU A 106 -2.59 6.77 -10.54
N PHE A 107 -2.99 5.77 -11.32
CA PHE A 107 -4.12 4.91 -10.98
C PHE A 107 -3.86 4.03 -9.76
N LEU A 108 -2.66 3.46 -9.66
CA LEU A 108 -2.28 2.60 -8.53
C LEU A 108 -2.16 3.38 -7.22
N THR A 109 -1.63 4.60 -7.24
CA THR A 109 -1.58 5.46 -6.04
C THR A 109 -2.94 6.03 -5.68
N ALA A 110 -3.79 6.33 -6.68
CA ALA A 110 -5.15 6.80 -6.45
C ALA A 110 -6.00 5.74 -5.74
N VAL A 111 -5.97 4.48 -6.19
CA VAL A 111 -6.74 3.41 -5.54
C VAL A 111 -6.29 3.18 -4.10
N GLN A 112 -5.00 3.25 -3.82
CA GLN A 112 -4.47 3.14 -2.46
C GLN A 112 -4.95 4.29 -1.57
N GLY A 113 -4.93 5.53 -2.07
CA GLY A 113 -5.42 6.69 -1.33
C GLY A 113 -6.92 6.64 -1.06
N ILE A 114 -7.71 6.19 -2.04
CA ILE A 114 -9.16 5.97 -1.87
C ILE A 114 -9.43 4.90 -0.80
N ASP A 115 -8.69 3.81 -0.82
CA ASP A 115 -8.82 2.74 0.17
C ASP A 115 -8.50 3.20 1.59
N GLU A 116 -7.47 4.01 1.74
CA GLU A 116 -7.11 4.60 3.02
C GLU A 116 -8.05 5.77 3.40
N GLY A 117 -8.86 6.27 2.45
CA GLY A 117 -9.76 7.41 2.64
C GLY A 117 -9.03 8.75 2.69
N SER A 118 -7.80 8.81 2.18
CA SER A 118 -6.96 10.01 2.19
C SER A 118 -6.52 10.39 0.77
N PRO A 119 -7.26 11.27 0.08
CA PRO A 119 -6.86 11.76 -1.25
C PRO A 119 -5.53 12.52 -1.21
N GLU A 120 -5.23 13.21 -0.11
CA GLU A 120 -3.94 13.90 0.06
C GLU A 120 -2.77 12.92 0.05
N LYS A 121 -2.94 11.75 0.65
CA LYS A 121 -1.93 10.68 0.61
C LYS A 121 -1.76 10.13 -0.80
N ALA A 122 -2.85 9.97 -1.56
CA ALA A 122 -2.77 9.58 -2.97
C ALA A 122 -1.95 10.57 -3.80
N ILE A 123 -2.24 11.88 -3.66
CA ILE A 123 -1.52 12.95 -4.36
C ILE A 123 -0.04 12.93 -3.98
N ARG A 124 0.28 12.76 -2.70
CA ARG A 124 1.66 12.70 -2.24
C ARG A 124 2.40 11.47 -2.76
N MET A 125 1.78 10.29 -2.71
CA MET A 125 2.36 9.05 -3.26
C MET A 125 2.61 9.18 -4.76
N PHE A 126 1.66 9.73 -5.51
CA PHE A 126 1.83 10.02 -6.92
C PHE A 126 2.97 11.00 -7.16
N GLY A 127 3.03 12.11 -6.41
CA GLY A 127 4.09 13.11 -6.53
C GLY A 127 5.50 12.53 -6.31
N MET A 128 5.66 11.63 -5.33
CA MET A 128 6.93 10.93 -5.08
C MET A 128 7.29 9.95 -6.20
N ALA A 129 6.32 9.30 -6.80
CA ALA A 129 6.51 8.31 -7.85
C ALA A 129 6.64 8.92 -9.24
N LEU A 130 6.15 10.15 -9.46
CA LEU A 130 6.04 10.78 -10.78
C LEU A 130 7.42 10.94 -11.45
N VAL A 131 8.41 11.46 -10.74
CA VAL A 131 9.76 11.65 -11.30
C VAL A 131 10.39 10.30 -11.65
N PRO A 132 10.43 9.29 -10.75
CA PRO A 132 10.87 7.95 -11.14
C PRO A 132 10.08 7.36 -12.32
N ALA A 133 8.76 7.53 -12.37
CA ALA A 133 7.93 7.02 -13.45
C ALA A 133 8.31 7.64 -14.81
N LEU A 134 8.47 8.96 -14.85
CA LEU A 134 8.84 9.68 -16.08
C LEU A 134 10.25 9.30 -16.54
N VAL A 135 11.23 9.35 -15.64
CA VAL A 135 12.63 9.13 -15.98
C VAL A 135 12.88 7.66 -16.34
N LEU A 136 12.49 6.73 -15.46
CA LEU A 136 12.67 5.30 -15.71
C LEU A 136 11.79 4.81 -16.85
N GLY A 137 10.55 5.31 -16.97
CA GLY A 137 9.66 5.01 -18.09
C GLY A 137 10.29 5.39 -19.43
N ALA A 138 10.85 6.60 -19.52
CA ALA A 138 11.55 7.04 -20.72
C ALA A 138 12.77 6.16 -21.05
N MET A 139 13.65 5.98 -20.07
CA MET A 139 14.90 5.23 -20.28
C MET A 139 14.62 3.75 -20.61
N MET A 140 13.75 3.10 -19.86
CA MET A 140 13.49 1.68 -19.99
C MET A 140 12.68 1.37 -21.25
N SER A 141 11.75 2.24 -21.66
CA SER A 141 11.01 2.07 -22.91
C SER A 141 11.91 2.27 -24.13
N ALA A 142 12.80 3.27 -24.11
CA ALA A 142 13.82 3.43 -25.15
C ALA A 142 14.77 2.20 -25.22
N THR A 143 15.17 1.66 -24.05
CA THR A 143 15.95 0.43 -23.96
C THR A 143 15.19 -0.77 -24.53
N GLY A 144 13.91 -0.88 -24.21
CA GLY A 144 13.04 -1.93 -24.77
C GLY A 144 12.92 -1.82 -26.28
N GLN A 145 12.77 -0.62 -26.82
CA GLN A 145 12.73 -0.38 -28.26
C GLN A 145 14.06 -0.72 -28.94
N TRP A 146 15.18 -0.37 -28.31
CA TRP A 146 16.50 -0.75 -28.79
C TRP A 146 16.67 -2.28 -28.79
N LEU A 147 16.28 -2.97 -27.71
CA LEU A 147 16.29 -4.44 -27.67
C LEU A 147 15.43 -5.04 -28.79
N TYR A 148 14.25 -4.48 -29.04
CA TYR A 148 13.40 -4.94 -30.12
C TYR A 148 14.10 -4.86 -31.49
N VAL A 149 14.70 -3.72 -31.82
CA VAL A 149 15.44 -3.52 -33.07
C VAL A 149 16.59 -4.54 -33.19
N GLN A 150 17.43 -4.66 -32.14
CA GLN A 150 18.59 -5.57 -32.17
C GLN A 150 18.19 -7.04 -32.30
N LEU A 151 17.15 -7.47 -31.59
CA LEU A 151 16.69 -8.83 -31.61
C LEU A 151 15.92 -9.18 -32.90
N PHE A 152 15.23 -8.18 -33.48
CA PHE A 152 14.49 -8.33 -34.72
C PHE A 152 15.43 -8.54 -35.93
N ASP A 153 16.50 -7.74 -36.01
CA ASP A 153 17.51 -7.84 -37.07
C ASP A 153 18.30 -9.16 -37.04
N MET A 154 18.42 -9.76 -35.89
CA MET A 154 19.16 -11.03 -35.73
C MET A 154 18.37 -12.25 -36.18
N ARG A 155 17.13 -12.12 -36.66
CA ARG A 155 16.25 -13.28 -36.80
C ARG A 155 15.26 -13.19 -37.95
N ASN A 156 14.88 -14.37 -38.38
CA ASN A 156 13.87 -14.60 -39.41
C ASN A 156 12.49 -14.06 -38.95
N PRO A 157 11.77 -13.28 -39.75
CA PRO A 157 10.53 -12.60 -39.33
C PRO A 157 9.35 -13.51 -38.96
N ASP A 158 9.46 -14.81 -39.25
CA ASP A 158 8.35 -15.75 -39.24
C ASP A 158 8.09 -16.45 -37.88
N GLY A 159 8.51 -15.87 -36.75
CA GLY A 159 8.27 -16.62 -35.52
C GLY A 159 8.55 -15.94 -34.19
N LEU A 160 8.34 -14.62 -34.07
CA LEU A 160 9.02 -13.88 -33.01
C LEU A 160 8.11 -13.15 -32.05
N ASP A 161 7.05 -13.78 -31.59
CA ASP A 161 6.20 -13.25 -30.53
C ASP A 161 6.98 -12.94 -29.24
N TRP A 162 8.02 -13.75 -28.95
CA TRP A 162 8.82 -13.56 -27.75
C TRP A 162 9.76 -12.32 -27.80
N VAL A 163 10.18 -11.86 -28.99
CA VAL A 163 11.06 -10.67 -29.11
C VAL A 163 10.39 -9.43 -28.53
N ARG A 164 9.12 -9.20 -28.87
CA ARG A 164 8.35 -8.12 -28.29
C ARG A 164 8.11 -8.35 -26.80
N GLY A 165 7.94 -9.58 -26.38
CA GLY A 165 7.87 -9.94 -24.97
C GLY A 165 9.12 -9.46 -24.21
N VAL A 166 10.31 -9.80 -24.70
CA VAL A 166 11.58 -9.35 -24.09
C VAL A 166 11.70 -7.83 -24.12
N ALA A 167 11.33 -7.19 -25.22
CA ALA A 167 11.40 -5.75 -25.38
C ALA A 167 10.50 -4.96 -24.42
N TRP A 168 9.37 -5.53 -24.01
CA TRP A 168 8.43 -4.87 -23.10
C TRP A 168 8.75 -5.07 -21.62
N VAL A 169 9.68 -5.99 -21.29
CA VAL A 169 10.11 -6.20 -19.89
C VAL A 169 10.67 -4.93 -19.26
N PRO A 170 11.64 -4.20 -19.88
CA PRO A 170 12.19 -2.98 -19.27
C PRO A 170 11.12 -1.95 -18.94
N ASP A 171 10.18 -1.70 -19.83
CA ASP A 171 9.10 -0.73 -19.64
C ASP A 171 8.22 -1.09 -18.42
N ALA A 172 7.84 -2.35 -18.32
CA ALA A 172 7.06 -2.84 -17.18
C ALA A 172 7.83 -2.83 -15.86
N LEU A 173 9.17 -3.02 -15.87
CA LEU A 173 10.03 -2.84 -14.69
C LEU A 173 9.99 -1.40 -14.18
N ALA A 174 9.98 -0.41 -15.07
CA ALA A 174 9.91 1.01 -14.70
C ALA A 174 8.65 1.31 -13.87
N ILE A 175 7.50 0.78 -14.28
CA ILE A 175 6.23 0.90 -13.53
C ILE A 175 6.38 0.32 -12.12
N GLY A 176 6.94 -0.89 -12.00
CA GLY A 176 7.12 -1.57 -10.71
C GLY A 176 8.02 -0.80 -9.75
N VAL A 177 9.14 -0.26 -10.23
CA VAL A 177 10.06 0.56 -9.43
C VAL A 177 9.39 1.84 -8.97
N ALA A 178 8.72 2.56 -9.87
CA ALA A 178 8.04 3.81 -9.56
C ALA A 178 6.93 3.62 -8.52
N VAL A 179 6.16 2.52 -8.61
CA VAL A 179 5.16 2.11 -7.61
C VAL A 179 5.81 1.88 -6.25
N GLY A 180 6.95 1.17 -6.21
CA GLY A 180 7.69 0.93 -4.97
C GLY A 180 8.10 2.22 -4.27
N VAL A 181 8.55 3.21 -5.02
CA VAL A 181 8.90 4.55 -4.51
C VAL A 181 7.65 5.27 -3.98
N GLY A 182 6.58 5.31 -4.76
CA GLY A 182 5.33 5.96 -4.37
C GLY A 182 4.73 5.39 -3.09
N PHE A 183 4.72 4.08 -2.96
CA PHE A 183 4.21 3.37 -1.77
C PHE A 183 5.21 3.34 -0.60
N ARG A 184 6.43 3.85 -0.81
CA ARG A 184 7.52 3.77 0.18
C ARG A 184 7.70 2.35 0.72
N SER A 185 7.53 1.37 -0.14
CA SER A 185 7.56 -0.05 0.21
C SER A 185 8.40 -0.84 -0.78
N VAL A 186 9.59 -1.22 -0.35
CA VAL A 186 10.53 -2.03 -1.14
C VAL A 186 9.86 -3.35 -1.55
N GLN A 187 9.09 -3.97 -0.67
CA GLN A 187 8.42 -5.24 -0.96
C GLN A 187 7.34 -5.10 -2.03
N LYS A 188 6.49 -4.06 -1.93
CA LYS A 188 5.49 -3.78 -2.98
C LYS A 188 6.20 -3.47 -4.31
N GLY A 189 7.31 -2.73 -4.25
CA GLY A 189 8.15 -2.46 -5.42
C GLY A 189 8.71 -3.73 -6.05
N ILE A 190 9.35 -4.61 -5.28
CA ILE A 190 9.91 -5.88 -5.78
C ILE A 190 8.81 -6.75 -6.42
N ASN A 191 7.68 -6.91 -5.75
CA ASN A 191 6.60 -7.74 -6.28
C ASN A 191 5.95 -7.12 -7.52
N ALA A 192 5.83 -5.78 -7.58
CA ALA A 192 5.37 -5.06 -8.76
C ALA A 192 6.36 -5.19 -9.93
N VAL A 193 7.67 -5.16 -9.65
CA VAL A 193 8.74 -5.40 -10.63
C VAL A 193 8.67 -6.82 -11.17
N ILE A 194 8.51 -7.84 -10.31
CA ILE A 194 8.37 -9.23 -10.75
C ILE A 194 7.09 -9.41 -11.58
N GLY A 195 5.96 -8.90 -11.08
CA GLY A 195 4.70 -8.92 -11.82
C GLY A 195 4.81 -8.18 -13.15
N GLY A 196 5.50 -7.04 -13.16
CA GLY A 196 5.78 -6.25 -14.35
C GLY A 196 6.66 -7.01 -15.37
N ALA A 197 7.75 -7.64 -14.91
CA ALA A 197 8.62 -8.42 -15.79
C ALA A 197 7.87 -9.55 -16.50
N VAL A 198 7.09 -10.33 -15.72
CA VAL A 198 6.25 -11.41 -16.27
C VAL A 198 5.15 -10.83 -17.17
N GLY A 199 4.53 -9.73 -16.72
CA GLY A 199 3.47 -9.03 -17.47
C GLY A 199 3.96 -8.44 -18.78
N GLY A 200 5.14 -7.80 -18.79
CA GLY A 200 5.77 -7.24 -19.97
C GLY A 200 6.09 -8.33 -21.00
N PHE A 201 6.69 -9.43 -20.52
CA PHE A 201 6.99 -10.55 -21.41
C PHE A 201 5.73 -11.16 -22.03
N ILE A 202 4.74 -11.52 -21.21
CA ILE A 202 3.48 -12.12 -21.69
C ILE A 202 2.69 -11.13 -22.54
N GLY A 203 2.55 -9.87 -22.07
CA GLY A 203 1.81 -8.82 -22.78
C GLY A 203 2.38 -8.50 -24.14
N GLY A 204 3.72 -8.42 -24.25
CA GLY A 204 4.40 -8.21 -25.53
C GLY A 204 4.28 -9.40 -26.49
N ALA A 205 4.37 -10.63 -25.97
CA ALA A 205 4.16 -11.83 -26.79
C ALA A 205 2.71 -11.93 -27.28
N VAL A 206 1.74 -11.71 -26.39
CA VAL A 206 0.30 -11.71 -26.71
C VAL A 206 -0.06 -10.61 -27.72
N PHE A 207 0.61 -9.45 -27.65
CA PHE A 207 0.40 -8.38 -28.62
C PHE A 207 0.53 -8.89 -30.08
N ASN A 208 1.61 -9.60 -30.40
CA ASN A 208 1.84 -10.10 -31.77
C ASN A 208 0.80 -11.14 -32.17
N ILE A 209 0.42 -12.04 -31.26
CA ILE A 209 -0.61 -13.05 -31.53
C ILE A 209 -1.96 -12.35 -31.84
N VAL A 210 -2.36 -11.41 -31.01
CA VAL A 210 -3.62 -10.68 -31.20
C VAL A 210 -3.56 -9.85 -32.47
N TYR A 211 -2.44 -9.17 -32.74
CA TYR A 211 -2.24 -8.39 -33.95
C TYR A 211 -2.40 -9.26 -35.21
N GLY A 212 -1.80 -10.44 -35.24
CA GLY A 212 -1.95 -11.38 -36.34
C GLY A 212 -3.38 -11.86 -36.58
N ILE A 213 -4.23 -11.86 -35.55
CA ILE A 213 -5.63 -12.27 -35.67
C ILE A 213 -6.54 -11.08 -36.05
N THR A 214 -6.27 -9.89 -35.51
CA THR A 214 -7.14 -8.71 -35.63
C THR A 214 -6.73 -7.74 -36.73
N ALA A 215 -5.48 -7.78 -37.19
CA ALA A 215 -4.99 -6.91 -38.25
C ALA A 215 -5.64 -7.25 -39.60
N SER A 216 -6.75 -6.59 -39.87
CA SER A 216 -7.44 -6.65 -41.17
C SER A 216 -7.73 -5.22 -41.64
N GLY A 217 -7.08 -4.78 -42.70
CA GLY A 217 -7.28 -3.44 -43.25
C GLY A 217 -6.52 -2.34 -42.51
N ASP A 218 -7.20 -1.26 -42.12
CA ASP A 218 -6.61 -0.07 -41.48
C ASP A 218 -6.37 -0.21 -39.98
N ASP A 219 -6.41 -1.44 -39.40
CA ASP A 219 -6.17 -1.63 -37.97
C ASP A 219 -4.73 -1.28 -37.58
N THR A 220 -4.59 -0.27 -36.74
CA THR A 220 -3.31 0.22 -36.23
C THR A 220 -2.75 -0.63 -35.07
N GLY A 221 -3.38 -1.77 -34.74
CA GLY A 221 -3.02 -2.62 -33.60
C GLY A 221 -3.55 -2.12 -32.25
N THR A 222 -4.60 -1.32 -32.25
CA THR A 222 -5.23 -0.75 -31.04
C THR A 222 -5.67 -1.84 -30.06
N ILE A 223 -6.36 -2.88 -30.56
CA ILE A 223 -6.84 -4.01 -29.74
C ILE A 223 -5.65 -4.76 -29.15
N SER A 224 -4.61 -5.00 -29.94
CA SER A 224 -3.40 -5.69 -29.49
C SER A 224 -2.67 -4.91 -28.40
N ARG A 225 -2.58 -3.57 -28.52
CA ARG A 225 -2.02 -2.70 -27.47
C ARG A 225 -2.84 -2.74 -26.21
N LEU A 226 -4.16 -2.62 -26.33
CA LEU A 226 -5.06 -2.66 -25.19
C LEU A 226 -4.90 -3.97 -24.40
N ILE A 227 -4.93 -5.10 -25.08
CA ILE A 227 -4.79 -6.43 -24.46
C ILE A 227 -3.38 -6.58 -23.84
N GLY A 228 -2.33 -6.23 -24.57
CA GLY A 228 -0.96 -6.33 -24.07
C GLY A 228 -0.72 -5.50 -22.82
N PHE A 229 -1.16 -4.24 -22.81
CA PHE A 229 -1.05 -3.37 -21.64
C PHE A 229 -1.97 -3.80 -20.48
N ALA A 230 -3.15 -4.35 -20.78
CA ALA A 230 -4.02 -4.91 -19.75
C ALA A 230 -3.37 -6.12 -19.07
N VAL A 231 -2.66 -6.98 -19.80
CA VAL A 231 -1.89 -8.11 -19.24
C VAL A 231 -0.80 -7.60 -18.30
N ILE A 232 -0.04 -6.58 -18.71
CA ILE A 232 0.95 -5.93 -17.83
C ILE A 232 0.25 -5.42 -16.56
N GLY A 233 -0.84 -4.70 -16.71
CA GLY A 233 -1.61 -4.15 -15.61
C GLY A 233 -2.11 -5.20 -14.62
N VAL A 234 -2.70 -6.29 -15.14
CA VAL A 234 -3.16 -7.41 -14.31
C VAL A 234 -2.02 -7.99 -13.47
N LEU A 235 -0.87 -8.23 -14.07
CA LEU A 235 0.26 -8.88 -13.40
C LEU A 235 1.00 -7.94 -12.45
N VAL A 236 1.12 -6.65 -12.77
CA VAL A 236 1.63 -5.62 -11.83
C VAL A 236 0.67 -5.49 -10.64
N GLY A 237 -0.62 -5.34 -10.88
CA GLY A 237 -1.63 -5.23 -9.83
C GLY A 237 -1.71 -6.46 -8.93
N ALA A 238 -1.61 -7.66 -9.52
CA ALA A 238 -1.53 -8.92 -8.79
C ALA A 238 -0.25 -9.01 -7.95
N GLY A 239 0.90 -8.59 -8.49
CA GLY A 239 2.18 -8.55 -7.78
C GLY A 239 2.11 -7.65 -6.53
N ILE A 240 1.51 -6.46 -6.64
CA ILE A 240 1.28 -5.56 -5.50
C ILE A 240 0.40 -6.25 -4.45
N GLY A 241 -0.72 -6.85 -4.86
CA GLY A 241 -1.63 -7.56 -3.96
C GLY A 241 -1.00 -8.79 -3.30
N LEU A 242 -0.12 -9.49 -4.01
CA LEU A 242 0.63 -10.61 -3.44
C LEU A 242 1.60 -10.16 -2.35
N ALA A 243 2.19 -8.96 -2.46
CA ALA A 243 3.00 -8.37 -1.38
C ALA A 243 2.19 -8.25 -0.09
N ASP A 244 0.94 -7.81 -0.22
CA ASP A 244 0.01 -7.65 0.90
C ASP A 244 -0.34 -9.02 1.54
N ALA A 245 -0.47 -10.08 0.71
CA ALA A 245 -0.79 -11.43 1.17
C ALA A 245 0.36 -12.10 1.92
N VAL A 246 1.57 -12.00 1.36
CA VAL A 246 2.76 -12.71 1.88
C VAL A 246 3.29 -12.06 3.17
N ARG A 247 3.16 -10.73 3.32
CA ARG A 247 3.70 -9.99 4.46
C ARG A 247 2.67 -9.56 5.50
N LYS A 248 1.54 -10.22 5.59
CA LYS A 248 0.61 -10.03 6.72
C LYS A 248 1.17 -10.61 8.03
N ASN A 249 2.40 -10.17 8.39
CA ASN A 249 3.02 -10.56 9.65
C ASN A 249 2.64 -9.61 10.77
N LEU A 250 2.37 -8.35 10.45
CA LEU A 250 2.02 -7.30 11.40
C LEU A 250 0.95 -6.41 10.78
N TRP A 251 -0.14 -6.23 11.51
CA TRP A 251 -1.23 -5.36 11.08
C TRP A 251 -1.86 -4.61 12.24
N LEU A 252 -2.50 -3.51 11.93
CA LEU A 252 -3.33 -2.74 12.83
C LEU A 252 -4.76 -2.76 12.30
N GLN A 253 -5.70 -3.18 13.13
CA GLN A 253 -7.13 -3.13 12.83
C GLN A 253 -7.78 -2.02 13.63
N ILE A 254 -8.47 -1.11 12.96
CA ILE A 254 -9.21 -0.05 13.64
C ILE A 254 -10.50 -0.64 14.19
N ALA A 255 -10.58 -0.72 15.53
CA ALA A 255 -11.73 -1.27 16.24
C ALA A 255 -12.84 -0.23 16.40
N THR A 256 -12.48 1.02 16.74
CA THR A 256 -13.44 2.11 16.92
C THR A 256 -12.93 3.41 16.28
N GLY A 257 -13.82 4.40 16.13
CA GLY A 257 -13.49 5.69 15.53
C GLY A 257 -13.96 5.83 14.08
N GLY A 258 -13.59 6.92 13.44
CA GLY A 258 -14.10 7.29 12.10
C GLY A 258 -13.68 6.37 10.95
N MET A 259 -12.78 5.44 11.21
CA MET A 259 -12.26 4.45 10.24
C MET A 259 -12.46 3.00 10.72
N ALA A 260 -13.39 2.77 11.66
CA ALA A 260 -13.64 1.44 12.22
C ALA A 260 -13.83 0.37 11.14
N GLY A 261 -13.26 -0.82 11.37
CA GLY A 261 -13.26 -1.94 10.43
C GLY A 261 -12.14 -1.93 9.40
N LYS A 262 -11.38 -0.81 9.25
CA LYS A 262 -10.19 -0.80 8.36
C LYS A 262 -9.02 -1.53 8.99
N GLN A 263 -8.23 -2.17 8.15
CA GLN A 263 -7.00 -2.83 8.55
C GLN A 263 -5.83 -2.30 7.73
N PHE A 264 -4.71 -2.04 8.40
CA PHE A 264 -3.47 -1.58 7.78
C PHE A 264 -2.37 -2.61 8.01
N ILE A 265 -1.69 -3.00 6.95
CA ILE A 265 -0.50 -3.85 7.06
C ILE A 265 0.71 -2.93 7.29
N VAL A 266 1.53 -3.26 8.28
CA VAL A 266 2.72 -2.48 8.61
C VAL A 266 3.92 -3.07 7.87
N TYR A 267 4.44 -2.34 6.88
CA TYR A 267 5.57 -2.76 6.04
C TYR A 267 6.91 -2.22 6.54
N GLN A 268 6.88 -1.02 7.12
CA GLN A 268 8.08 -0.31 7.54
C GLN A 268 8.53 -0.79 8.92
N GLN A 269 9.84 -0.96 9.10
CA GLN A 269 10.41 -1.29 10.41
C GLN A 269 10.15 -0.19 11.46
N ASN A 270 10.06 1.07 11.01
CA ASN A 270 9.81 2.24 11.85
C ASN A 270 8.59 2.99 11.32
N ALA A 271 7.41 2.34 11.35
CA ALA A 271 6.18 2.93 10.84
C ALA A 271 5.65 4.03 11.77
N VAL A 272 5.22 5.14 11.20
CA VAL A 272 4.62 6.24 11.94
C VAL A 272 3.11 6.30 11.70
N LEU A 273 2.35 6.37 12.78
CA LEU A 273 0.91 6.61 12.80
C LEU A 273 0.65 8.09 13.10
N GLY A 274 -0.31 8.67 12.43
CA GLY A 274 -0.71 10.07 12.66
C GLY A 274 -1.83 10.53 11.73
N SER A 275 -2.29 11.76 11.90
CA SER A 275 -3.34 12.34 11.05
C SER A 275 -2.82 12.96 9.76
N SER A 276 -1.52 13.19 9.64
CA SER A 276 -0.88 13.75 8.44
C SER A 276 -0.81 12.72 7.32
N SER A 277 -0.97 13.17 6.07
CA SER A 277 -0.65 12.37 4.89
C SER A 277 0.82 11.93 4.81
N SER A 278 1.69 12.54 5.64
CA SER A 278 3.11 12.17 5.79
C SER A 278 3.33 10.94 6.66
N ALA A 279 2.36 10.55 7.49
CA ALA A 279 2.41 9.33 8.27
C ALA A 279 2.34 8.09 7.37
N ASP A 280 3.01 7.02 7.77
CA ASP A 280 2.96 5.76 7.03
C ASP A 280 1.56 5.14 7.12
N ILE A 281 0.93 5.24 8.29
CA ILE A 281 -0.48 4.90 8.51
C ILE A 281 -1.21 6.18 8.89
N THR A 282 -2.11 6.62 8.01
CA THR A 282 -2.87 7.86 8.22
C THR A 282 -4.19 7.55 8.91
N LEU A 283 -4.34 8.07 10.13
CA LEU A 283 -5.56 7.98 10.95
C LEU A 283 -6.34 9.29 10.77
N ILE A 284 -7.36 9.27 9.93
CA ILE A 284 -8.20 10.44 9.61
C ILE A 284 -9.48 10.45 10.46
N LYS A 285 -10.17 11.60 10.48
CA LYS A 285 -11.44 11.82 11.17
C LYS A 285 -11.34 11.76 12.71
N ASP A 286 -10.18 12.03 13.25
CA ASP A 286 -9.96 12.11 14.69
C ASP A 286 -9.06 13.32 14.98
N PRO A 287 -9.62 14.44 15.49
CA PRO A 287 -8.88 15.68 15.72
C PRO A 287 -7.89 15.60 16.89
N GLU A 288 -7.99 14.57 17.74
CA GLU A 288 -7.07 14.38 18.87
C GLU A 288 -5.76 13.74 18.43
N ILE A 289 -5.68 13.24 17.18
CA ILE A 289 -4.49 12.61 16.67
C ILE A 289 -3.55 13.65 16.05
N ALA A 290 -2.35 13.78 16.60
CA ALA A 290 -1.31 14.65 16.04
C ALA A 290 -0.90 14.21 14.64
N GLY A 291 -0.37 15.12 13.84
CA GLY A 291 0.08 14.82 12.47
C GLY A 291 1.03 13.61 12.38
N MET A 292 1.97 13.55 13.34
CA MET A 292 2.85 12.39 13.60
C MET A 292 2.69 12.07 15.08
N HIS A 293 2.05 10.96 15.43
CA HIS A 293 1.63 10.70 16.82
C HIS A 293 2.44 9.56 17.46
N VAL A 294 2.45 8.39 16.84
CA VAL A 294 3.10 7.18 17.38
C VAL A 294 4.05 6.61 16.35
N ARG A 295 5.23 6.19 16.80
CA ARG A 295 6.17 5.39 16.02
C ARG A 295 6.12 3.94 16.49
N LEU A 296 5.95 3.02 15.55
CA LEU A 296 6.12 1.59 15.78
C LEU A 296 7.52 1.19 15.36
N ASN A 297 8.22 0.48 16.23
CA ASN A 297 9.58 -0.03 15.97
C ASN A 297 9.53 -1.55 15.98
N GLN A 298 9.72 -2.16 14.80
CA GLN A 298 9.82 -3.62 14.66
C GLN A 298 11.27 -4.06 14.83
N LYS A 299 11.52 -4.95 15.77
CA LYS A 299 12.85 -5.56 16.03
C LYS A 299 12.71 -7.07 16.10
N SER A 300 13.83 -7.79 16.01
CA SER A 300 13.87 -9.25 16.17
C SER A 300 13.27 -9.78 17.48
N GLY A 301 13.16 -8.91 18.49
CA GLY A 301 12.56 -9.24 19.80
C GLY A 301 11.07 -8.85 19.94
N GLY A 302 10.41 -8.42 18.88
CA GLY A 302 9.00 -7.99 18.88
C GLY A 302 8.82 -6.50 18.54
N THR A 303 7.57 -6.06 18.52
CA THR A 303 7.19 -4.69 18.14
C THR A 303 7.03 -3.83 19.39
N THR A 304 7.60 -2.64 19.36
CA THR A 304 7.45 -1.62 20.41
C THR A 304 6.84 -0.36 19.79
N PHE A 305 6.24 0.48 20.63
CA PHE A 305 5.79 1.81 20.21
C PHE A 305 6.40 2.90 21.10
N GLU A 306 6.50 4.09 20.54
CA GLU A 306 6.82 5.31 21.26
C GLU A 306 5.94 6.48 20.78
N VAL A 307 5.48 7.30 21.69
CA VAL A 307 4.73 8.54 21.39
C VAL A 307 5.73 9.60 20.99
N LEU A 308 5.50 10.22 19.84
CA LEU A 308 6.39 11.25 19.32
C LEU A 308 6.27 12.58 20.08
N PRO A 309 7.32 13.42 20.07
CA PRO A 309 7.27 14.72 20.73
C PRO A 309 6.10 15.60 20.23
N GLY A 310 5.40 16.24 21.16
CA GLY A 310 4.26 17.09 20.85
C GLY A 310 2.93 16.36 20.68
N ALA A 311 2.90 15.02 20.70
CA ALA A 311 1.68 14.23 20.72
C ALA A 311 1.23 13.92 22.15
N SER A 312 -0.08 13.75 22.34
CA SER A 312 -0.68 13.31 23.60
C SER A 312 -0.33 11.85 23.90
N ASP A 313 -0.44 11.46 25.16
CA ASP A 313 -0.24 10.08 25.59
C ASP A 313 -1.31 9.17 24.94
N VAL A 314 -0.93 7.93 24.71
CA VAL A 314 -1.83 6.89 24.21
C VAL A 314 -2.30 6.01 25.37
N LEU A 315 -3.40 5.25 25.16
CA LEU A 315 -3.79 4.24 26.12
C LEU A 315 -3.42 2.85 25.59
N LEU A 316 -2.59 2.14 26.36
CA LEU A 316 -2.26 0.73 26.12
C LEU A 316 -3.15 -0.14 27.00
N ASN A 317 -4.09 -0.86 26.42
CA ASN A 317 -5.13 -1.60 27.16
C ASN A 317 -5.88 -0.77 28.22
N GLY A 318 -6.05 0.54 27.96
CA GLY A 318 -6.73 1.47 28.85
C GLY A 318 -5.81 2.21 29.84
N GLU A 319 -4.51 1.95 29.85
CA GLU A 319 -3.52 2.65 30.68
C GLU A 319 -2.74 3.66 29.86
N ALA A 320 -2.56 4.87 30.40
CA ALA A 320 -1.77 5.91 29.74
C ALA A 320 -0.29 5.46 29.63
N ALA A 321 0.25 5.59 28.44
CA ALA A 321 1.63 5.20 28.16
C ALA A 321 2.23 6.08 27.04
N ARG A 322 3.52 6.35 27.14
CA ARG A 322 4.30 7.01 26.08
C ARG A 322 5.17 6.04 25.28
N SER A 323 5.40 4.86 25.82
CA SER A 323 6.13 3.78 25.14
C SER A 323 5.74 2.44 25.73
N GLY A 324 5.92 1.38 24.96
CA GLY A 324 5.63 0.04 25.45
C GLY A 324 5.85 -1.02 24.37
N ARG A 325 5.66 -2.28 24.78
CA ARG A 325 5.71 -3.43 23.88
C ARG A 325 4.30 -3.76 23.40
N LEU A 326 4.17 -4.04 22.14
CA LEU A 326 2.93 -4.53 21.53
C LEU A 326 3.03 -6.06 21.39
N SER A 327 1.95 -6.74 21.70
CA SER A 327 1.76 -8.16 21.46
C SER A 327 0.42 -8.40 20.78
N ASP A 328 0.25 -9.56 20.18
CA ASP A 328 -0.99 -9.90 19.48
C ASP A 328 -2.23 -9.67 20.34
N GLY A 329 -3.24 -9.05 19.75
CA GLY A 329 -4.50 -8.73 20.41
C GLY A 329 -4.50 -7.49 21.32
N VAL A 330 -3.35 -6.83 21.55
CA VAL A 330 -3.26 -5.62 22.38
C VAL A 330 -4.04 -4.47 21.75
N LEU A 331 -4.74 -3.71 22.59
CA LEU A 331 -5.46 -2.50 22.20
C LEU A 331 -4.59 -1.27 22.45
N LEU A 332 -4.38 -0.49 21.39
CA LEU A 332 -3.70 0.80 21.42
C LEU A 332 -4.71 1.88 21.05
N GLN A 333 -5.05 2.76 21.99
CA GLN A 333 -5.90 3.90 21.71
C GLN A 333 -5.04 5.14 21.46
N VAL A 334 -5.24 5.75 20.30
CA VAL A 334 -4.57 6.97 19.87
C VAL A 334 -5.65 8.02 19.64
N GLY A 335 -5.71 9.04 20.49
CA GLY A 335 -6.86 9.96 20.55
C GLY A 335 -8.15 9.20 20.87
N GLY A 336 -9.22 9.43 20.11
CA GLY A 336 -10.47 8.70 20.19
C GLY A 336 -10.50 7.39 19.40
N THR A 337 -9.43 7.06 18.65
CA THR A 337 -9.35 5.88 17.76
C THR A 337 -8.69 4.70 18.48
N VAL A 338 -9.39 3.58 18.57
CA VAL A 338 -8.84 2.33 19.14
C VAL A 338 -8.37 1.41 18.01
N LEU A 339 -7.14 0.96 18.14
CA LEU A 339 -6.46 0.06 17.22
C LEU A 339 -6.21 -1.27 17.94
N GLN A 340 -6.52 -2.38 17.28
CA GLN A 340 -6.06 -3.69 17.71
C GLN A 340 -4.80 -4.04 16.95
N PHE A 341 -3.75 -4.37 17.69
CA PHE A 341 -2.50 -4.85 17.13
C PHE A 341 -2.61 -6.34 16.84
N GLY A 342 -2.19 -6.77 15.67
CA GLY A 342 -2.12 -8.16 15.28
C GLY A 342 -0.75 -8.51 14.74
N GLU A 343 -0.18 -9.60 15.26
CA GLU A 343 1.10 -10.13 14.85
C GLU A 343 1.00 -11.63 14.63
N LYS A 344 1.45 -12.09 13.46
CA LYS A 344 1.52 -13.53 13.21
C LYS A 344 2.68 -14.10 14.00
N ASN A 345 2.39 -14.96 14.98
CA ASN A 345 3.42 -15.68 15.70
C ASN A 345 4.27 -16.48 14.71
N VAL A 346 5.48 -16.02 14.49
CA VAL A 346 6.53 -16.86 13.91
C VAL A 346 7.00 -17.74 15.05
N GLU A 347 6.48 -18.95 15.15
CA GLU A 347 7.12 -19.98 15.97
C GLU A 347 8.58 -20.06 15.50
N MET A 348 9.51 -19.58 16.34
CA MET A 348 10.91 -19.84 16.08
C MET A 348 11.09 -21.35 16.12
N PRO A 349 11.68 -21.96 15.09
CA PRO A 349 12.02 -23.37 15.17
C PRO A 349 12.91 -23.55 16.40
N THR A 350 12.44 -24.34 17.36
CA THR A 350 13.23 -24.78 18.48
C THR A 350 14.39 -25.56 17.86
N ILE A 351 15.58 -24.96 17.90
CA ILE A 351 16.82 -25.68 17.56
C ILE A 351 17.01 -26.71 18.69
N ALA A 352 16.70 -27.96 18.38
CA ALA A 352 16.97 -29.10 19.22
C ALA A 352 18.45 -29.49 19.13
#